data_5b8ad6e161251c98aa204387bdfff0c7
#
_entry.id   5b8ad6e161251c98aa204387bdfff0c7
#
_cell.length_a   1.000
_cell.length_b   1.000
_cell.length_c   1.000
_cell.angle_alpha   90.00
_cell.angle_beta   90.00
_cell.angle_gamma   90.00
#
_symmetry.space_group_name_H-M   'P 1'
#
loop_
_entity.id
_entity.type
_entity.pdbx_description
1 polymer ?
#
loop_
_entity_poly.entity_id
_entity_poly.type
_entity_poly.pdbx_seq_one_letter_code
_entity_poly.pdbx_strand_id
1 'polypeptide(L)'
;MKLILVVIDGLTPAVFEDAVESGATPALAFLAEHGSYRRGVSTFPSLTPVCLSSIATGAHPDVHRIPHLVWYHRGQRRVVEYGSSFAAIRAAGTRRSFLDAVFNMNEQHLGPEAVTVYEALEDEGLTAAAVNVTCYRGRTPHRAVVPGFTRQAFAPKRFFYYSLFESDVTGAPVGVFGRSAGSIDAYAAAVGRWLVTRDGFDFLLYYLPDYDYASHALGPEATQVALARSDAAVGALIEAASGPDEFLERYAVVVCSDHGQTQVERAESLETAFASVDGVLVTASNRAGMVYRLDGCREEPAELARRLDGSAAAEVVLYREGLEAVARRDGEELRFAPAERDWRTSGDPALLDQPDALERAWHALANPNAGELIVSPPAGVELTDLAGRSHLGGGSHGSLDAGDSEVPMLTVGIHAPLPRRIVDLKPLALAHFGVHKRDAADAA
;
A
#
# COMPACT_ATOMS: atom_id res chain seq x y z
N MET A 1 -1.51 -18.01 -20.23
CA MET A 1 -2.27 -18.08 -18.96
C MET A 1 -2.48 -16.67 -18.46
N LYS A 2 -3.69 -16.31 -18.03
CA LYS A 2 -4.02 -15.00 -17.48
C LYS A 2 -3.51 -14.89 -16.05
N LEU A 3 -3.32 -13.67 -15.54
CA LEU A 3 -2.77 -13.45 -14.19
C LEU A 3 -3.75 -12.68 -13.33
N ILE A 4 -4.03 -13.21 -12.14
CA ILE A 4 -4.78 -12.53 -11.08
C ILE A 4 -3.83 -12.24 -9.93
N LEU A 5 -3.67 -10.96 -9.57
CA LEU A 5 -2.98 -10.50 -8.39
C LEU A 5 -4.02 -10.09 -7.34
N VAL A 6 -4.22 -10.93 -6.33
CA VAL A 6 -5.11 -10.68 -5.18
C VAL A 6 -4.31 -10.00 -4.09
N VAL A 7 -4.78 -8.86 -3.62
CA VAL A 7 -4.24 -8.15 -2.46
C VAL A 7 -5.31 -8.09 -1.38
N ILE A 8 -5.10 -8.79 -0.27
CA ILE A 8 -5.95 -8.73 0.93
C ILE A 8 -5.28 -7.74 1.89
N ASP A 9 -5.91 -6.59 2.06
CA ASP A 9 -5.37 -5.46 2.81
C ASP A 9 -5.10 -5.81 4.27
N GLY A 10 -3.90 -5.48 4.76
CA GLY A 10 -3.51 -5.62 6.15
C GLY A 10 -3.33 -7.06 6.66
N LEU A 11 -3.43 -8.08 5.79
CA LEU A 11 -3.35 -9.48 6.20
C LEU A 11 -1.92 -9.85 6.64
N THR A 12 -1.79 -10.26 7.90
CA THR A 12 -0.49 -10.72 8.43
C THR A 12 -0.19 -12.16 8.02
N PRO A 13 1.11 -12.56 7.91
CA PRO A 13 1.48 -13.94 7.63
C PRO A 13 0.93 -14.95 8.63
N ALA A 14 0.97 -14.63 9.93
CA ALA A 14 0.48 -15.53 10.97
C ALA A 14 -1.01 -15.82 10.82
N VAL A 15 -1.83 -14.79 10.61
CA VAL A 15 -3.27 -14.96 10.41
C VAL A 15 -3.58 -15.74 9.12
N PHE A 16 -2.82 -15.50 8.04
CA PHE A 16 -2.94 -16.26 6.80
C PHE A 16 -2.62 -17.75 7.03
N GLU A 17 -1.48 -18.04 7.66
CA GLU A 17 -1.01 -19.40 7.94
C GLU A 17 -2.01 -20.18 8.79
N ASP A 18 -2.49 -19.58 9.89
CA ASP A 18 -3.50 -20.18 10.78
C ASP A 18 -4.85 -20.42 10.07
N ALA A 19 -5.29 -19.47 9.25
CA ALA A 19 -6.56 -19.59 8.54
C ALA A 19 -6.54 -20.69 7.48
N VAL A 20 -5.42 -20.86 6.77
CA VAL A 20 -5.21 -21.93 5.80
C VAL A 20 -5.13 -23.29 6.52
N GLU A 21 -4.37 -23.39 7.61
CA GLU A 21 -4.20 -24.65 8.37
C GLU A 21 -5.50 -25.09 9.03
N SER A 22 -6.28 -24.17 9.58
CA SER A 22 -7.57 -24.49 10.21
C SER A 22 -8.69 -24.81 9.21
N GLY A 23 -8.50 -24.52 7.91
CA GLY A 23 -9.54 -24.64 6.87
C GLY A 23 -10.64 -23.58 6.97
N ALA A 24 -10.42 -22.51 7.73
CA ALA A 24 -11.37 -21.40 7.86
C ALA A 24 -11.51 -20.59 6.54
N THR A 25 -10.54 -20.71 5.65
CA THR A 25 -10.46 -20.02 4.35
C THR A 25 -10.27 -21.04 3.22
N PRO A 26 -11.34 -21.73 2.78
CA PRO A 26 -11.23 -22.85 1.83
C PRO A 26 -10.67 -22.46 0.46
N ALA A 27 -10.93 -21.25 -0.05
CA ALA A 27 -10.38 -20.79 -1.31
C ALA A 27 -8.88 -20.51 -1.23
N LEU A 28 -8.43 -19.85 -0.16
CA LEU A 28 -7.00 -19.61 0.10
C LEU A 28 -6.26 -20.92 0.41
N ALA A 29 -6.87 -21.84 1.17
CA ALA A 29 -6.31 -23.16 1.44
C ALA A 29 -6.13 -23.95 0.13
N PHE A 30 -7.14 -23.97 -0.75
CA PHE A 30 -7.04 -24.58 -2.09
C PHE A 30 -5.87 -24.00 -2.90
N LEU A 31 -5.73 -22.67 -2.93
CA LEU A 31 -4.62 -22.03 -3.63
C LEU A 31 -3.27 -22.37 -3.01
N ALA A 32 -3.19 -22.46 -1.67
CA ALA A 32 -1.96 -22.80 -0.96
C ALA A 32 -1.51 -24.24 -1.24
N GLU A 33 -2.45 -25.20 -1.36
CA GLU A 33 -2.17 -26.59 -1.73
C GLU A 33 -1.58 -26.72 -3.13
N HIS A 34 -1.91 -25.80 -4.05
CA HIS A 34 -1.47 -25.84 -5.45
C HIS A 34 -0.37 -24.83 -5.77
N GLY A 35 0.14 -24.14 -4.75
CA GLY A 35 1.08 -23.03 -4.90
C GLY A 35 2.38 -23.19 -4.14
N SER A 36 3.12 -22.09 -4.13
CA SER A 36 4.33 -21.93 -3.34
C SER A 36 4.19 -20.69 -2.48
N TYR A 37 4.48 -20.83 -1.19
CA TYR A 37 4.32 -19.79 -0.17
C TYR A 37 5.64 -19.37 0.45
N ARG A 38 5.73 -18.09 0.80
CA ARG A 38 6.74 -17.53 1.71
C ARG A 38 6.21 -16.28 2.41
N ARG A 39 6.87 -15.85 3.47
CA ARG A 39 6.73 -14.50 3.99
C ARG A 39 7.54 -13.54 3.12
N GLY A 40 6.94 -12.46 2.69
CA GLY A 40 7.54 -11.35 1.97
C GLY A 40 7.62 -10.11 2.83
N VAL A 41 8.14 -9.01 2.26
CA VAL A 41 8.33 -7.74 2.96
C VAL A 41 7.63 -6.60 2.21
N SER A 42 6.92 -5.75 2.95
CA SER A 42 6.26 -4.55 2.47
C SER A 42 7.23 -3.38 2.31
N THR A 43 6.72 -2.28 1.77
CA THR A 43 7.41 -0.99 1.67
C THR A 43 7.30 -0.23 3.01
N PHE A 44 8.14 0.78 3.23
CA PHE A 44 8.05 1.69 4.38
C PHE A 44 7.84 3.14 3.91
N PRO A 45 6.97 3.92 4.58
CA PRO A 45 6.01 3.49 5.61
C PRO A 45 5.02 2.45 5.06
N SER A 46 4.69 1.43 5.89
CA SER A 46 3.80 0.33 5.50
C SER A 46 2.33 0.77 5.61
N LEU A 47 1.97 1.73 4.77
CA LEU A 47 0.65 2.38 4.67
C LEU A 47 0.04 2.09 3.30
N THR A 48 -1.25 1.79 3.26
CA THR A 48 -1.98 1.38 2.05
C THR A 48 -1.66 2.18 0.79
N PRO A 49 -1.69 3.55 0.76
CA PRO A 49 -1.40 4.29 -0.47
C PRO A 49 0.07 4.18 -0.91
N VAL A 50 1.01 4.01 0.03
CA VAL A 50 2.43 3.81 -0.26
C VAL A 50 2.64 2.40 -0.84
N CYS A 51 2.08 1.39 -0.17
CA CYS A 51 2.26 -0.01 -0.52
C CYS A 51 1.55 -0.38 -1.82
N LEU A 52 0.31 0.06 -2.05
CA LEU A 52 -0.39 -0.15 -3.32
C LEU A 52 0.28 0.58 -4.47
N SER A 53 0.91 1.74 -4.22
CA SER A 53 1.74 2.40 -5.24
C SER A 53 2.98 1.57 -5.57
N SER A 54 3.62 0.98 -4.56
CA SER A 54 4.76 0.06 -4.78
C SER A 54 4.36 -1.20 -5.55
N ILE A 55 3.21 -1.82 -5.23
CA ILE A 55 2.68 -2.98 -5.96
C ILE A 55 2.39 -2.62 -7.43
N ALA A 56 1.66 -1.53 -7.65
CA ALA A 56 1.23 -1.15 -8.98
C ALA A 56 2.38 -0.67 -9.87
N THR A 57 3.41 -0.04 -9.31
CA THR A 57 4.52 0.54 -10.08
C THR A 57 5.78 -0.32 -10.08
N GLY A 58 5.93 -1.27 -9.15
CA GLY A 58 7.18 -2.01 -8.92
C GLY A 58 8.32 -1.09 -8.50
N ALA A 59 8.01 0.03 -7.89
CA ALA A 59 8.96 1.06 -7.50
C ALA A 59 8.88 1.35 -6.00
N HIS A 60 9.97 1.81 -5.43
CA HIS A 60 10.04 2.30 -4.05
C HIS A 60 9.51 3.75 -3.94
N PRO A 61 9.27 4.26 -2.72
CA PRO A 61 8.71 5.60 -2.47
C PRO A 61 9.47 6.76 -3.11
N ASP A 62 10.79 6.67 -3.25
CA ASP A 62 11.63 7.67 -3.92
C ASP A 62 11.26 7.89 -5.40
N VAL A 63 10.79 6.83 -6.07
CA VAL A 63 10.37 6.87 -7.47
C VAL A 63 8.88 7.14 -7.62
N HIS A 64 8.02 6.41 -6.90
CA HIS A 64 6.57 6.62 -7.04
C HIS A 64 6.06 7.86 -6.30
N ARG A 65 6.84 8.47 -5.39
CA ARG A 65 6.63 9.77 -4.73
C ARG A 65 5.42 9.87 -3.77
N ILE A 66 4.75 8.78 -3.46
CA ILE A 66 3.71 8.75 -2.42
C ILE A 66 4.41 8.47 -1.08
N PRO A 67 4.52 9.46 -0.16
CA PRO A 67 5.34 9.30 1.02
C PRO A 67 4.59 8.70 2.20
N HIS A 68 3.28 8.97 2.30
CA HIS A 68 2.47 8.69 3.48
C HIS A 68 0.97 8.81 3.17
N LEU A 69 0.12 8.37 4.09
CA LEU A 69 -1.33 8.57 4.05
C LEU A 69 -1.70 10.05 4.25
N VAL A 70 -0.94 10.74 5.12
CA VAL A 70 -1.08 12.17 5.41
C VAL A 70 0.29 12.84 5.29
N TRP A 71 0.45 13.83 4.40
CA TRP A 71 1.75 14.42 4.14
C TRP A 71 1.65 15.90 3.70
N TYR A 72 2.75 16.65 3.82
CA TYR A 72 2.78 18.05 3.42
C TYR A 72 3.30 18.21 1.99
N HIS A 73 2.43 18.73 1.11
CA HIS A 73 2.80 19.06 -0.26
C HIS A 73 3.48 20.41 -0.33
N ARG A 74 4.83 20.43 -0.39
CA ARG A 74 5.64 21.65 -0.35
C ARG A 74 5.24 22.65 -1.43
N GLY A 75 5.06 22.23 -2.68
CA GLY A 75 4.70 23.10 -3.80
C GLY A 75 3.32 23.75 -3.66
N GLN A 76 2.36 23.06 -3.06
CA GLN A 76 1.00 23.57 -2.81
C GLN A 76 0.85 24.18 -1.41
N ARG A 77 1.88 24.08 -0.56
CA ARG A 77 1.93 24.57 0.83
C ARG A 77 0.71 24.14 1.67
N ARG A 78 0.35 22.87 1.57
CA ARG A 78 -0.80 22.29 2.26
C ARG A 78 -0.59 20.83 2.65
N VAL A 79 -1.37 20.36 3.60
CA VAL A 79 -1.48 18.94 3.90
C VAL A 79 -2.33 18.25 2.84
N VAL A 80 -1.89 17.08 2.39
CA VAL A 80 -2.62 16.10 1.60
C VAL A 80 -3.11 15.02 2.56
N GLU A 81 -4.35 14.60 2.43
CA GLU A 81 -5.03 13.63 3.29
C GLU A 81 -5.79 12.64 2.40
N TYR A 82 -5.40 11.35 2.44
CA TYR A 82 -5.99 10.30 1.61
C TYR A 82 -7.08 9.48 2.30
N GLY A 83 -7.33 9.68 3.59
CA GLY A 83 -8.41 9.00 4.28
C GLY A 83 -8.03 8.35 5.62
N SER A 84 -7.18 8.97 6.44
CA SER A 84 -6.78 8.42 7.74
C SER A 84 -7.95 8.29 8.73
N SER A 85 -8.82 9.29 8.81
CA SER A 85 -10.09 9.22 9.53
C SER A 85 -11.10 10.24 8.99
N PHE A 86 -12.39 10.04 9.27
CA PHE A 86 -13.41 11.04 8.93
C PHE A 86 -13.15 12.41 9.59
N ALA A 87 -12.55 12.43 10.76
CA ALA A 87 -12.22 13.65 11.46
C ALA A 87 -11.05 14.37 10.80
N ALA A 88 -9.99 13.65 10.42
CA ALA A 88 -8.85 14.18 9.70
C ALA A 88 -9.24 14.68 8.28
N ILE A 89 -10.05 13.89 7.54
CA ILE A 89 -10.65 14.32 6.26
C ILE A 89 -11.38 15.65 6.40
N ARG A 90 -12.12 15.84 7.50
CA ARG A 90 -12.85 17.08 7.77
C ARG A 90 -11.92 18.23 8.12
N ALA A 91 -10.87 17.95 8.89
CA ALA A 91 -9.86 18.93 9.26
C ALA A 91 -9.04 19.41 8.04
N ALA A 92 -8.68 18.51 7.14
CA ALA A 92 -7.97 18.82 5.90
C ALA A 92 -8.88 19.41 4.80
N GLY A 93 -10.21 19.25 4.93
CA GLY A 93 -11.22 19.70 3.98
C GLY A 93 -11.78 18.58 3.12
N THR A 94 -13.02 18.13 3.42
CA THR A 94 -13.66 16.93 2.85
C THR A 94 -13.60 16.83 1.32
N ARG A 95 -13.96 17.92 0.61
CA ARG A 95 -13.92 17.92 -0.86
C ARG A 95 -12.49 17.75 -1.39
N ARG A 96 -11.53 18.37 -0.73
CA ARG A 96 -10.12 18.32 -1.15
C ARG A 96 -9.54 16.93 -0.91
N SER A 97 -9.75 16.37 0.28
CA SER A 97 -9.31 15.01 0.60
C SER A 97 -9.91 13.98 -0.35
N PHE A 98 -11.20 14.12 -0.68
CA PHE A 98 -11.85 13.27 -1.70
C PHE A 98 -11.15 13.39 -3.07
N LEU A 99 -10.86 14.61 -3.53
CA LEU A 99 -10.16 14.81 -4.81
C LEU A 99 -8.72 14.31 -4.77
N ASP A 100 -8.03 14.46 -3.63
CA ASP A 100 -6.67 13.96 -3.46
C ASP A 100 -6.63 12.43 -3.49
N ALA A 101 -7.51 11.75 -2.74
CA ALA A 101 -7.55 10.29 -2.66
C ALA A 101 -8.03 9.65 -3.97
N VAL A 102 -9.09 10.20 -4.58
CA VAL A 102 -9.71 9.58 -5.76
C VAL A 102 -8.99 9.91 -7.05
N PHE A 103 -8.47 11.13 -7.23
CA PHE A 103 -7.90 11.57 -8.51
C PHE A 103 -6.45 12.00 -8.43
N ASN A 104 -6.13 12.96 -7.53
CA ASN A 104 -4.84 13.64 -7.57
C ASN A 104 -3.69 12.70 -7.20
N MET A 105 -3.93 11.67 -6.38
CA MET A 105 -2.97 10.62 -6.09
C MET A 105 -2.41 10.04 -7.39
N ASN A 106 -3.27 9.68 -8.35
CA ASN A 106 -2.89 9.06 -9.60
C ASN A 106 -2.41 10.08 -10.67
N GLU A 107 -3.03 11.26 -10.71
CA GLU A 107 -2.80 12.23 -11.78
C GLU A 107 -1.67 13.22 -11.47
N GLN A 108 -1.44 13.55 -10.19
CA GLN A 108 -0.54 14.62 -9.78
C GLN A 108 0.54 14.19 -8.79
N HIS A 109 0.21 13.28 -7.84
CA HIS A 109 1.11 12.93 -6.76
C HIS A 109 2.01 11.75 -7.13
N LEU A 110 1.50 10.79 -7.89
CA LEU A 110 2.28 9.65 -8.37
C LEU A 110 3.36 10.14 -9.36
N GLY A 111 4.61 9.78 -9.08
CA GLY A 111 5.76 10.17 -9.89
C GLY A 111 5.56 9.84 -11.38
N PRO A 112 5.90 10.76 -12.29
CA PRO A 112 5.75 10.51 -13.73
C PRO A 112 6.64 9.38 -14.24
N GLU A 113 7.76 9.11 -13.56
CA GLU A 113 8.69 8.02 -13.89
C GLU A 113 8.17 6.64 -13.44
N ALA A 114 7.22 6.62 -12.53
CA ALA A 114 6.66 5.40 -11.96
C ALA A 114 5.56 4.83 -12.88
N VAL A 115 5.94 4.18 -13.97
CA VAL A 115 4.99 3.51 -14.87
C VAL A 115 4.28 2.38 -14.12
N THR A 116 2.94 2.33 -14.21
CA THR A 116 2.14 1.28 -13.56
C THR A 116 2.18 -0.04 -14.34
N VAL A 117 1.84 -1.13 -13.68
CA VAL A 117 1.69 -2.45 -14.33
C VAL A 117 0.63 -2.40 -15.42
N TYR A 118 -0.44 -1.62 -15.22
CA TYR A 118 -1.51 -1.46 -16.21
C TYR A 118 -1.01 -0.76 -17.47
N GLU A 119 -0.31 0.37 -17.31
CA GLU A 119 0.29 1.11 -18.42
C GLU A 119 1.25 0.20 -19.22
N ALA A 120 2.14 -0.51 -18.52
CA ALA A 120 3.12 -1.36 -19.16
C ALA A 120 2.51 -2.55 -19.94
N LEU A 121 1.48 -3.19 -19.38
CA LEU A 121 0.81 -4.31 -20.04
C LEU A 121 -0.07 -3.85 -21.22
N GLU A 122 -0.76 -2.71 -21.07
CA GLU A 122 -1.62 -2.17 -22.13
C GLU A 122 -0.82 -1.63 -23.31
N ASP A 123 0.41 -1.15 -23.10
CA ASP A 123 1.35 -0.78 -24.17
C ASP A 123 1.75 -1.98 -25.04
N GLU A 124 1.71 -3.19 -24.48
CA GLU A 124 1.93 -4.47 -25.22
C GLU A 124 0.63 -5.11 -25.71
N GLY A 125 -0.48 -4.38 -25.67
CA GLY A 125 -1.77 -4.80 -26.21
C GLY A 125 -2.61 -5.71 -25.31
N LEU A 126 -2.16 -5.99 -24.10
CA LEU A 126 -2.89 -6.77 -23.10
C LEU A 126 -4.02 -5.94 -22.46
N THR A 127 -5.03 -6.62 -21.96
CA THR A 127 -6.15 -5.97 -21.27
C THR A 127 -5.94 -6.05 -19.76
N ALA A 128 -5.65 -4.90 -19.13
CA ALA A 128 -5.54 -4.81 -17.69
C ALA A 128 -6.87 -4.46 -17.03
N ALA A 129 -7.08 -5.01 -15.83
CA ALA A 129 -8.22 -4.73 -14.97
C ALA A 129 -7.78 -4.33 -13.57
N ALA A 130 -8.48 -3.38 -12.94
CA ALA A 130 -8.30 -3.00 -11.54
C ALA A 130 -9.65 -2.97 -10.83
N VAL A 131 -9.71 -3.60 -9.65
CA VAL A 131 -10.89 -3.61 -8.76
C VAL A 131 -10.51 -3.05 -7.41
N ASN A 132 -11.11 -1.91 -7.03
CA ASN A 132 -10.95 -1.17 -5.78
C ASN A 132 -9.53 -0.65 -5.46
N VAL A 133 -8.58 -0.74 -6.36
CA VAL A 133 -7.18 -0.34 -6.14
C VAL A 133 -7.03 1.18 -6.14
N THR A 134 -6.40 1.75 -5.14
CA THR A 134 -6.20 3.20 -5.03
C THR A 134 -5.15 3.73 -6.02
N CYS A 135 -4.06 2.97 -6.27
CA CYS A 135 -3.09 3.29 -7.31
C CYS A 135 -3.50 2.63 -8.64
N TYR A 136 -4.28 3.35 -9.41
CA TYR A 136 -4.91 2.84 -10.63
C TYR A 136 -4.48 3.57 -11.90
N ARG A 137 -3.49 4.45 -11.87
CA ARG A 137 -3.12 5.22 -13.07
C ARG A 137 -2.96 4.33 -14.30
N GLY A 138 -3.70 4.68 -15.34
CA GLY A 138 -3.70 4.07 -16.65
C GLY A 138 -3.95 5.13 -17.72
N ARG A 139 -4.30 4.71 -18.94
CA ARG A 139 -4.43 5.63 -20.09
C ARG A 139 -5.86 5.77 -20.61
N THR A 140 -6.77 4.93 -20.15
CA THR A 140 -8.17 4.97 -20.58
C THR A 140 -8.98 5.92 -19.70
N PRO A 141 -9.65 6.93 -20.27
CA PRO A 141 -10.52 7.82 -19.51
C PRO A 141 -11.83 7.12 -19.12
N HIS A 142 -12.18 7.12 -17.85
CA HIS A 142 -13.41 6.53 -17.32
C HIS A 142 -14.32 7.57 -16.72
N ARG A 143 -15.63 7.41 -16.92
CA ARG A 143 -16.67 8.24 -16.33
C ARG A 143 -17.22 7.61 -15.08
N ALA A 144 -17.47 8.42 -14.06
CA ALA A 144 -18.17 7.97 -12.87
C ALA A 144 -19.60 7.53 -13.19
N VAL A 145 -20.09 6.52 -12.51
CA VAL A 145 -21.51 6.08 -12.62
C VAL A 145 -22.46 7.00 -11.84
N VAL A 146 -21.93 7.92 -11.02
CA VAL A 146 -22.72 8.86 -10.22
C VAL A 146 -23.23 10.00 -11.11
N PRO A 147 -24.56 10.20 -11.19
CA PRO A 147 -25.14 11.28 -12.00
C PRO A 147 -24.61 12.66 -11.61
N GLY A 148 -24.29 13.50 -12.62
CA GLY A 148 -23.77 14.85 -12.40
C GLY A 148 -22.28 14.94 -12.04
N PHE A 149 -21.59 13.82 -11.89
CA PHE A 149 -20.15 13.78 -11.66
C PHE A 149 -19.42 13.79 -13.01
N THR A 150 -18.70 14.86 -13.31
CA THR A 150 -18.13 15.10 -14.65
C THR A 150 -16.65 14.82 -14.77
N ARG A 151 -15.89 14.76 -13.63
CA ARG A 151 -14.47 14.47 -13.67
C ARG A 151 -14.23 13.01 -14.06
N GLN A 152 -13.32 12.79 -14.99
CA GLN A 152 -12.90 11.47 -15.45
C GLN A 152 -11.70 11.01 -14.63
N ALA A 153 -11.56 9.68 -14.47
CA ALA A 153 -10.35 9.04 -14.01
C ALA A 153 -9.62 8.41 -15.19
N PHE A 154 -8.29 8.47 -15.19
CA PHE A 154 -7.45 7.75 -16.16
C PHE A 154 -6.94 6.47 -15.50
N ALA A 155 -7.43 5.33 -15.97
CA ALA A 155 -7.26 4.03 -15.35
C ALA A 155 -7.03 2.93 -16.40
N PRO A 156 -6.82 1.64 -16.02
CA PRO A 156 -6.75 0.55 -16.98
C PRO A 156 -8.07 0.35 -17.74
N LYS A 157 -8.03 -0.39 -18.85
CA LYS A 157 -9.17 -0.62 -19.75
C LYS A 157 -10.42 -1.14 -19.05
N ARG A 158 -10.26 -1.95 -17.98
CA ARG A 158 -11.36 -2.39 -17.11
C ARG A 158 -11.15 -1.78 -15.73
N PHE A 159 -12.05 -0.90 -15.32
CA PHE A 159 -11.89 -0.14 -14.08
C PHE A 159 -13.15 -0.15 -13.23
N PHE A 160 -13.02 -0.67 -12.01
CA PHE A 160 -14.08 -0.75 -11.01
C PHE A 160 -13.54 -0.24 -9.67
N TYR A 161 -14.14 0.82 -9.16
CA TYR A 161 -13.62 1.49 -7.99
C TYR A 161 -14.75 1.94 -7.07
N TYR A 162 -14.97 1.21 -5.98
CA TYR A 162 -15.92 1.51 -4.90
C TYR A 162 -17.31 1.95 -5.40
N SER A 163 -17.86 1.29 -6.41
CA SER A 163 -19.11 1.69 -7.09
C SER A 163 -19.13 3.15 -7.61
N LEU A 164 -18.00 3.85 -7.62
CA LEU A 164 -17.86 5.17 -8.23
C LEU A 164 -17.54 5.06 -9.71
N PHE A 165 -16.72 4.10 -10.09
CA PHE A 165 -16.41 3.74 -11.47
C PHE A 165 -16.72 2.27 -11.69
N GLU A 166 -17.46 1.99 -12.76
CA GLU A 166 -17.81 0.64 -13.23
C GLU A 166 -17.72 0.67 -14.77
N SER A 167 -16.50 0.57 -15.30
CA SER A 167 -16.27 0.88 -16.70
C SER A 167 -15.62 -0.30 -17.46
N ASP A 168 -16.07 -0.49 -18.70
CA ASP A 168 -15.48 -1.43 -19.65
C ASP A 168 -14.22 -0.87 -20.33
N VAL A 169 -13.69 -1.61 -21.32
CA VAL A 169 -12.48 -1.22 -22.07
C VAL A 169 -12.60 0.09 -22.85
N THR A 170 -13.82 0.60 -23.04
CA THR A 170 -14.07 1.87 -23.74
C THR A 170 -14.21 3.04 -22.78
N GLY A 171 -14.15 2.78 -21.46
CA GLY A 171 -14.44 3.77 -20.43
C GLY A 171 -15.94 4.06 -20.26
N ALA A 172 -16.81 3.33 -20.95
CA ALA A 172 -18.26 3.48 -20.80
C ALA A 172 -18.74 2.81 -19.51
N PRO A 173 -19.56 3.50 -18.69
CA PRO A 173 -20.17 2.90 -17.50
C PRO A 173 -21.02 1.69 -17.87
N VAL A 174 -20.82 0.55 -17.19
CA VAL A 174 -21.58 -0.68 -17.45
C VAL A 174 -22.82 -0.80 -16.57
N GLY A 175 -22.86 -0.14 -15.40
CA GLY A 175 -24.04 -0.06 -14.52
C GLY A 175 -24.59 -1.40 -14.07
N VAL A 176 -23.74 -2.42 -13.96
CA VAL A 176 -24.15 -3.83 -13.81
C VAL A 176 -24.54 -4.17 -12.37
N PHE A 177 -24.01 -3.42 -11.41
CA PHE A 177 -24.12 -3.80 -10.00
C PHE A 177 -24.97 -2.83 -9.20
N GLY A 178 -25.91 -3.40 -8.47
CA GLY A 178 -26.66 -2.65 -7.47
C GLY A 178 -25.75 -2.22 -6.33
N ARG A 179 -25.96 -1.02 -5.79
CA ARG A 179 -25.18 -0.39 -4.71
C ARG A 179 -25.37 -1.05 -3.32
N SER A 180 -25.91 -2.23 -3.26
CA SER A 180 -26.33 -2.90 -2.03
C SER A 180 -25.46 -4.09 -1.62
N ALA A 181 -24.23 -4.21 -2.13
CA ALA A 181 -23.27 -5.14 -1.56
C ALA A 181 -22.98 -4.73 -0.12
N GLY A 182 -23.23 -5.59 0.85
CA GLY A 182 -23.11 -5.28 2.28
C GLY A 182 -21.66 -5.13 2.77
N SER A 183 -20.68 -5.29 1.86
CA SER A 183 -19.26 -5.10 2.11
C SER A 183 -18.54 -4.73 0.80
N ILE A 184 -17.34 -4.22 0.91
CA ILE A 184 -16.52 -3.86 -0.27
C ILE A 184 -16.03 -5.12 -0.98
N ASP A 185 -15.68 -6.17 -0.24
CA ASP A 185 -15.26 -7.46 -0.79
C ASP A 185 -16.42 -8.17 -1.50
N ALA A 186 -17.65 -8.04 -1.02
CA ALA A 186 -18.83 -8.55 -1.73
C ALA A 186 -19.08 -7.85 -3.07
N TYR A 187 -18.83 -6.53 -3.14
CA TYR A 187 -18.83 -5.80 -4.41
C TYR A 187 -17.71 -6.32 -5.33
N ALA A 188 -16.49 -6.50 -4.80
CA ALA A 188 -15.38 -7.05 -5.55
C ALA A 188 -15.70 -8.46 -6.10
N ALA A 189 -16.36 -9.33 -5.30
CA ALA A 189 -16.81 -10.65 -5.73
C ALA A 189 -17.77 -10.58 -6.93
N ALA A 190 -18.74 -9.67 -6.90
CA ALA A 190 -19.67 -9.47 -8.01
C ALA A 190 -18.96 -9.00 -9.30
N VAL A 191 -18.03 -8.04 -9.16
CA VAL A 191 -17.19 -7.55 -10.27
C VAL A 191 -16.28 -8.65 -10.81
N GLY A 192 -15.63 -9.40 -9.92
CA GLY A 192 -14.75 -10.52 -10.29
C GLY A 192 -15.48 -11.59 -11.11
N ARG A 193 -16.68 -12.02 -10.66
CA ARG A 193 -17.53 -12.92 -11.44
C ARG A 193 -17.87 -12.37 -12.81
N TRP A 194 -18.21 -11.09 -12.89
CA TRP A 194 -18.52 -10.42 -14.16
C TRP A 194 -17.32 -10.43 -15.11
N LEU A 195 -16.11 -10.18 -14.60
CA LEU A 195 -14.88 -10.18 -15.38
C LEU A 195 -14.49 -11.60 -15.84
N VAL A 196 -14.52 -12.60 -14.94
CA VAL A 196 -14.15 -13.99 -15.23
C VAL A 196 -15.11 -14.63 -16.23
N THR A 197 -16.43 -14.48 -16.05
CA THR A 197 -17.44 -15.06 -16.95
C THR A 197 -17.43 -14.48 -18.37
N ARG A 198 -16.86 -13.28 -18.55
CA ARG A 198 -16.74 -12.62 -19.86
C ARG A 198 -15.35 -12.69 -20.47
N ASP A 199 -14.45 -13.40 -19.82
CA ASP A 199 -13.03 -13.45 -20.21
C ASP A 199 -12.42 -12.06 -20.37
N GLY A 200 -12.78 -11.15 -19.46
CA GLY A 200 -12.70 -9.71 -19.64
C GLY A 200 -11.34 -9.06 -19.39
N PHE A 201 -10.28 -9.84 -19.10
CA PHE A 201 -8.94 -9.32 -18.83
C PHE A 201 -7.87 -10.37 -19.18
N ASP A 202 -6.62 -9.89 -19.30
CA ASP A 202 -5.40 -10.71 -19.28
C ASP A 202 -4.74 -10.61 -17.89
N PHE A 203 -4.69 -9.40 -17.31
CA PHE A 203 -4.20 -9.12 -15.96
C PHE A 203 -5.30 -8.48 -15.12
N LEU A 204 -5.48 -8.98 -13.88
CA LEU A 204 -6.39 -8.40 -12.89
C LEU A 204 -5.65 -8.12 -11.59
N LEU A 205 -5.65 -6.86 -11.13
CA LEU A 205 -5.31 -6.51 -9.74
C LEU A 205 -6.61 -6.38 -8.94
N TYR A 206 -6.78 -7.28 -7.98
CA TYR A 206 -7.99 -7.52 -7.22
C TYR A 206 -7.76 -7.22 -5.75
N TYR A 207 -8.26 -6.07 -5.29
CA TYR A 207 -7.99 -5.58 -3.93
C TYR A 207 -9.21 -5.75 -3.04
N LEU A 208 -8.99 -6.34 -1.85
CA LEU A 208 -9.97 -6.75 -0.86
C LEU A 208 -9.68 -6.06 0.48
N PRO A 209 -10.33 -4.92 0.81
CA PRO A 209 -10.01 -4.12 1.98
C PRO A 209 -10.81 -4.45 3.26
N ASP A 210 -11.83 -5.31 3.24
CA ASP A 210 -12.72 -5.52 4.39
C ASP A 210 -11.99 -6.07 5.62
N TYR A 211 -10.90 -6.85 5.42
CA TYR A 211 -10.10 -7.37 6.53
C TYR A 211 -9.39 -6.24 7.29
N ASP A 212 -8.74 -5.31 6.59
CA ASP A 212 -8.07 -4.16 7.19
C ASP A 212 -9.03 -3.28 7.99
N TYR A 213 -10.18 -2.92 7.41
CA TYR A 213 -11.21 -2.16 8.12
C TYR A 213 -11.71 -2.84 9.39
N ALA A 214 -11.87 -4.15 9.37
CA ALA A 214 -12.26 -4.91 10.55
C ALA A 214 -11.13 -4.95 11.59
N SER A 215 -9.90 -5.11 11.14
CA SER A 215 -8.73 -5.14 12.00
C SER A 215 -8.51 -3.81 12.72
N HIS A 216 -8.68 -2.69 12.06
CA HIS A 216 -8.64 -1.37 12.71
C HIS A 216 -9.62 -1.23 13.88
N ALA A 217 -10.74 -1.95 13.84
CA ALA A 217 -11.74 -1.92 14.91
C ALA A 217 -11.52 -2.96 16.00
N LEU A 218 -11.02 -4.14 15.67
CA LEU A 218 -11.03 -5.33 16.53
C LEU A 218 -9.63 -5.90 16.83
N GLY A 219 -8.61 -5.48 16.10
CA GLY A 219 -7.27 -6.07 16.09
C GLY A 219 -7.13 -7.19 15.06
N PRO A 220 -5.89 -7.50 14.64
CA PRO A 220 -5.63 -8.42 13.54
C PRO A 220 -6.09 -9.85 13.82
N GLU A 221 -6.01 -10.33 15.06
CA GLU A 221 -6.38 -11.70 15.43
C GLU A 221 -7.90 -11.91 15.54
N ALA A 222 -8.67 -10.83 15.77
CA ALA A 222 -10.12 -10.91 15.98
C ALA A 222 -10.96 -10.85 14.69
N THR A 223 -10.32 -10.87 13.52
CA THR A 223 -10.94 -10.52 12.22
C THR A 223 -11.27 -11.71 11.34
N GLN A 224 -11.37 -12.93 11.89
CA GLN A 224 -11.65 -14.18 11.14
C GLN A 224 -12.89 -14.07 10.24
N VAL A 225 -13.96 -13.39 10.70
CA VAL A 225 -15.19 -13.22 9.91
C VAL A 225 -14.94 -12.33 8.68
N ALA A 226 -14.11 -11.31 8.81
CA ALA A 226 -13.74 -10.45 7.66
C ALA A 226 -12.85 -11.20 6.66
N LEU A 227 -11.88 -11.97 7.16
CA LEU A 227 -11.03 -12.81 6.30
C LEU A 227 -11.84 -13.87 5.55
N ALA A 228 -12.85 -14.46 6.19
CA ALA A 228 -13.77 -15.38 5.51
C ALA A 228 -14.57 -14.71 4.37
N ARG A 229 -14.85 -13.39 4.45
CA ARG A 229 -15.45 -12.64 3.33
C ARG A 229 -14.47 -12.43 2.19
N SER A 230 -13.23 -12.08 2.49
CA SER A 230 -12.18 -11.96 1.49
C SER A 230 -11.92 -13.31 0.80
N ASP A 231 -11.88 -14.41 1.56
CA ASP A 231 -11.81 -15.78 1.03
C ASP A 231 -12.99 -16.11 0.10
N ALA A 232 -14.22 -15.77 0.52
CA ALA A 232 -15.41 -15.97 -0.31
C ALA A 232 -15.35 -15.15 -1.62
N ALA A 233 -14.72 -13.96 -1.61
CA ALA A 233 -14.52 -13.18 -2.81
C ALA A 233 -13.51 -13.84 -3.76
N VAL A 234 -12.47 -14.50 -3.24
CA VAL A 234 -11.55 -15.34 -4.03
C VAL A 234 -12.27 -16.58 -4.55
N GLY A 235 -13.03 -17.27 -3.70
CA GLY A 235 -13.86 -18.43 -4.09
C GLY A 235 -14.83 -18.13 -5.23
N ALA A 236 -15.39 -16.91 -5.23
CA ALA A 236 -16.27 -16.45 -6.31
C ALA A 236 -15.59 -16.38 -7.69
N LEU A 237 -14.28 -16.14 -7.75
CA LEU A 237 -13.51 -16.20 -9.00
C LEU A 237 -13.34 -17.64 -9.48
N ILE A 238 -13.07 -18.57 -8.55
CA ILE A 238 -12.90 -20.00 -8.82
C ILE A 238 -14.21 -20.59 -9.36
N GLU A 239 -15.34 -20.31 -8.68
CA GLU A 239 -16.67 -20.74 -9.12
C GLU A 239 -17.03 -20.16 -10.51
N ALA A 240 -16.75 -18.89 -10.74
CA ALA A 240 -17.04 -18.22 -12.01
C ALA A 240 -16.24 -18.76 -13.20
N ALA A 241 -15.11 -19.41 -12.93
CA ALA A 241 -14.29 -20.08 -13.94
C ALA A 241 -14.77 -21.50 -14.29
N SER A 242 -15.89 -21.94 -13.72
CA SER A 242 -16.49 -23.27 -13.81
C SER A 242 -15.88 -24.31 -12.86
N GLY A 243 -15.16 -23.88 -11.86
CA GLY A 243 -14.61 -24.73 -10.81
C GLY A 243 -13.09 -24.70 -10.69
N PRO A 244 -12.55 -25.45 -9.73
CA PRO A 244 -11.13 -25.42 -9.39
C PRO A 244 -10.20 -25.81 -10.54
N ASP A 245 -10.49 -26.89 -11.23
CA ASP A 245 -9.62 -27.41 -12.30
C ASP A 245 -9.53 -26.42 -13.47
N GLU A 246 -10.68 -25.96 -13.97
CA GLU A 246 -10.74 -24.95 -15.03
C GLU A 246 -10.15 -23.61 -14.61
N PHE A 247 -10.22 -23.28 -13.32
CA PHE A 247 -9.59 -22.07 -12.78
C PHE A 247 -8.06 -22.18 -12.89
N LEU A 248 -7.47 -23.28 -12.43
CA LEU A 248 -6.01 -23.51 -12.49
C LEU A 248 -5.48 -23.65 -13.93
N GLU A 249 -6.29 -24.14 -14.88
CA GLU A 249 -5.91 -24.18 -16.29
C GLU A 249 -5.84 -22.79 -16.94
N ARG A 250 -6.69 -21.86 -16.50
CA ARG A 250 -6.85 -20.53 -17.11
C ARG A 250 -6.02 -19.45 -16.45
N TYR A 251 -5.82 -19.54 -15.14
CA TYR A 251 -5.27 -18.44 -14.33
C TYR A 251 -4.03 -18.87 -13.56
N ALA A 252 -2.99 -18.05 -13.67
CA ALA A 252 -1.96 -17.96 -12.66
C ALA A 252 -2.45 -16.96 -11.58
N VAL A 253 -2.10 -17.21 -10.32
CA VAL A 253 -2.55 -16.39 -9.19
C VAL A 253 -1.38 -15.99 -8.32
N VAL A 254 -1.36 -14.75 -7.89
CA VAL A 254 -0.59 -14.27 -6.74
C VAL A 254 -1.57 -13.82 -5.67
N VAL A 255 -1.38 -14.29 -4.44
CA VAL A 255 -2.08 -13.76 -3.26
C VAL A 255 -1.04 -13.11 -2.36
N CYS A 256 -1.26 -11.87 -2.00
CA CYS A 256 -0.41 -11.16 -1.04
C CYS A 256 -1.22 -10.19 -0.18
N SER A 257 -0.56 -9.56 0.78
CA SER A 257 -1.02 -8.33 1.41
C SER A 257 -0.13 -7.17 0.98
N ASP A 258 -0.61 -5.96 1.14
CA ASP A 258 0.18 -4.75 0.93
C ASP A 258 1.02 -4.40 2.18
N HIS A 259 0.52 -4.69 3.38
CA HIS A 259 1.23 -4.59 4.67
C HIS A 259 0.65 -5.58 5.69
N GLY A 260 1.31 -5.70 6.84
CA GLY A 260 0.78 -6.39 8.02
C GLY A 260 0.06 -5.43 8.96
N GLN A 261 -0.20 -5.89 10.20
CA GLN A 261 -0.83 -5.07 11.24
C GLN A 261 -0.35 -5.47 12.63
N THR A 262 -0.34 -4.50 13.54
CA THR A 262 0.00 -4.67 14.95
C THR A 262 -1.15 -4.19 15.83
N GLN A 263 -1.44 -4.91 16.92
CA GLN A 263 -2.42 -4.50 17.93
C GLN A 263 -2.01 -3.16 18.57
N VAL A 264 -2.95 -2.23 18.71
CA VAL A 264 -2.72 -0.91 19.33
C VAL A 264 -3.09 -0.94 20.80
N GLU A 265 -2.11 -0.71 21.66
CA GLU A 265 -2.25 -0.66 23.11
C GLU A 265 -2.25 0.77 23.65
N ARG A 266 -1.57 1.70 22.95
CA ARG A 266 -1.44 3.11 23.34
C ARG A 266 -1.48 4.00 22.10
N ALA A 267 -1.93 5.24 22.31
CA ALA A 267 -1.88 6.28 21.30
C ALA A 267 -1.06 7.47 21.84
N GLU A 268 -0.14 7.96 21.00
CA GLU A 268 0.78 9.05 21.34
C GLU A 268 0.68 10.18 20.31
N SER A 269 0.92 11.41 20.73
CA SER A 269 0.98 12.57 19.83
C SER A 269 2.42 12.96 19.53
N LEU A 270 2.80 12.85 18.26
CA LEU A 270 4.12 13.29 17.79
C LEU A 270 4.27 14.81 17.86
N GLU A 271 3.19 15.58 17.72
CA GLU A 271 3.21 17.05 17.77
C GLU A 271 3.71 17.60 19.09
N THR A 272 3.49 16.87 20.19
CA THR A 272 3.88 17.30 21.55
C THR A 272 5.38 17.58 21.65
N ALA A 273 6.23 16.81 21.00
CA ALA A 273 7.69 16.98 21.01
C ALA A 273 8.14 18.29 20.33
N PHE A 274 7.32 18.86 19.47
CA PHE A 274 7.65 20.03 18.65
C PHE A 274 6.82 21.28 19.00
N ALA A 275 6.01 21.24 20.05
CA ALA A 275 5.10 22.34 20.42
C ALA A 275 5.80 23.68 20.68
N SER A 276 7.11 23.66 21.00
CA SER A 276 7.93 24.85 21.25
C SER A 276 8.85 25.23 20.09
N VAL A 277 8.71 24.58 18.93
CA VAL A 277 9.61 24.77 17.77
C VAL A 277 8.87 25.51 16.66
N ASP A 278 9.33 26.71 16.36
CA ASP A 278 8.77 27.49 15.26
C ASP A 278 9.13 26.87 13.89
N GLY A 279 8.17 26.95 12.95
CA GLY A 279 8.39 26.51 11.58
C GLY A 279 8.49 24.99 11.42
N VAL A 280 7.93 24.21 12.33
CA VAL A 280 7.77 22.75 12.18
C VAL A 280 6.31 22.41 11.91
N LEU A 281 6.09 21.48 11.01
CA LEU A 281 4.79 20.85 10.75
C LEU A 281 4.93 19.34 10.90
N VAL A 282 4.06 18.75 11.69
CA VAL A 282 3.98 17.31 11.89
C VAL A 282 2.79 16.76 11.11
N THR A 283 2.99 15.64 10.44
CA THR A 283 1.90 14.80 9.92
C THR A 283 2.09 13.40 10.45
N ALA A 284 1.03 12.80 10.96
CA ALA A 284 1.07 11.46 11.49
C ALA A 284 -0.27 10.76 11.23
N SER A 285 -0.24 9.48 11.10
CA SER A 285 -1.40 8.61 11.04
C SER A 285 -0.94 7.17 11.20
N ASN A 286 -1.75 6.38 11.85
CA ASN A 286 -1.43 4.98 12.06
C ASN A 286 -0.09 4.85 12.81
N ARG A 287 0.83 4.04 12.32
CA ARG A 287 2.13 3.82 12.97
C ARG A 287 3.30 4.40 12.19
N ALA A 288 3.09 5.58 11.59
CA ALA A 288 4.15 6.37 10.98
C ALA A 288 3.90 7.86 11.15
N GLY A 289 4.98 8.64 11.24
CA GLY A 289 4.90 10.09 11.31
C GLY A 289 6.00 10.76 10.50
N MET A 290 5.73 11.99 10.06
CA MET A 290 6.69 12.81 9.34
C MET A 290 6.77 14.20 9.96
N VAL A 291 7.98 14.73 10.02
CA VAL A 291 8.26 16.08 10.54
C VAL A 291 8.86 16.91 9.42
N TYR A 292 8.20 18.00 9.08
CA TYR A 292 8.59 18.91 8.01
C TYR A 292 9.16 20.20 8.57
N ARG A 293 10.29 20.64 8.03
CA ARG A 293 10.82 21.99 8.28
C ARG A 293 10.20 22.97 7.30
N LEU A 294 9.50 23.95 7.83
CA LEU A 294 8.91 25.04 7.06
C LEU A 294 9.80 26.29 7.13
N ASP A 295 9.41 27.35 6.41
CA ASP A 295 10.06 28.64 6.49
C ASP A 295 10.08 29.12 7.95
N GLY A 296 11.28 29.45 8.45
CA GLY A 296 11.47 29.92 9.84
C GLY A 296 11.97 28.86 10.82
N CYS A 297 11.95 27.57 10.48
CA CYS A 297 12.60 26.55 11.31
C CYS A 297 14.12 26.73 11.30
N ARG A 298 14.71 26.89 12.49
CA ARG A 298 16.17 27.11 12.66
C ARG A 298 16.90 25.83 13.05
N GLU A 299 16.19 24.82 13.53
CA GLU A 299 16.78 23.56 13.98
C GLU A 299 17.08 22.65 12.80
N GLU A 300 18.24 22.03 12.81
CA GLU A 300 18.62 21.03 11.82
C GLU A 300 17.94 19.67 12.10
N PRO A 301 17.81 18.78 11.11
CA PRO A 301 17.13 17.49 11.30
C PRO A 301 17.68 16.68 12.47
N ALA A 302 19.00 16.67 12.69
CA ALA A 302 19.60 15.98 13.83
C ALA A 302 19.20 16.60 15.19
N GLU A 303 18.93 17.90 15.25
CA GLU A 303 18.47 18.58 16.47
C GLU A 303 17.00 18.23 16.74
N LEU A 304 16.16 18.25 15.70
CA LEU A 304 14.78 17.84 15.79
C LEU A 304 14.65 16.33 16.18
N ALA A 305 15.53 15.47 15.65
CA ALA A 305 15.55 14.05 16.01
C ALA A 305 15.87 13.82 17.49
N ARG A 306 16.82 14.58 18.07
CA ARG A 306 17.16 14.50 19.51
C ARG A 306 15.99 14.88 20.43
N ARG A 307 15.00 15.65 19.97
CA ARG A 307 13.80 15.96 20.76
C ARG A 307 12.89 14.77 20.98
N LEU A 308 13.07 13.74 20.19
CA LEU A 308 12.31 12.49 20.28
C LEU A 308 13.03 11.40 21.12
N ASP A 309 14.25 11.67 21.58
CA ASP A 309 14.94 10.74 22.48
C ASP A 309 14.13 10.52 23.76
N GLY A 310 13.87 9.25 24.08
CA GLY A 310 13.04 8.87 25.23
C GLY A 310 11.55 9.18 25.07
N SER A 311 11.08 9.63 23.91
CA SER A 311 9.66 9.84 23.64
C SER A 311 8.94 8.50 23.44
N ALA A 312 7.79 8.33 24.08
CA ALA A 312 6.94 7.16 23.86
C ALA A 312 6.37 7.09 22.42
N ALA A 313 6.40 8.20 21.67
CA ALA A 313 5.94 8.29 20.29
C ALA A 313 6.97 7.80 19.26
N ALA A 314 8.21 7.53 19.64
CA ALA A 314 9.28 7.22 18.70
C ALA A 314 10.16 6.09 19.23
N GLU A 315 10.32 5.04 18.43
CA GLU A 315 11.36 4.02 18.63
C GLU A 315 12.54 4.31 17.71
N VAL A 316 12.25 4.51 16.41
CA VAL A 316 13.26 4.83 15.41
C VAL A 316 12.90 6.17 14.75
N VAL A 317 13.86 7.08 14.73
CA VAL A 317 13.78 8.35 14.02
C VAL A 317 14.78 8.32 12.88
N LEU A 318 14.29 8.51 11.66
CA LEU A 318 15.07 8.48 10.45
C LEU A 318 15.22 9.89 9.88
N TYR A 319 16.41 10.25 9.43
CA TYR A 319 16.68 11.52 8.74
C TYR A 319 17.89 11.41 7.80
N ARG A 320 18.11 12.42 6.99
CA ARG A 320 19.30 12.50 6.12
C ARG A 320 20.29 13.52 6.63
N GLU A 321 21.57 13.16 6.55
CA GLU A 321 22.68 14.07 6.80
C GLU A 321 23.71 13.94 5.66
N GLY A 322 23.74 14.96 4.81
CA GLY A 322 24.53 14.90 3.58
C GLY A 322 24.08 13.76 2.64
N LEU A 323 24.99 12.85 2.35
CA LEU A 323 24.73 11.70 1.47
C LEU A 323 24.34 10.42 2.23
N GLU A 324 24.24 10.48 3.56
CA GLU A 324 23.92 9.33 4.40
C GLU A 324 22.51 9.45 4.97
N ALA A 325 21.90 8.33 5.21
CA ALA A 325 20.74 8.20 6.08
C ALA A 325 21.21 7.91 7.51
N VAL A 326 20.48 8.41 8.47
CA VAL A 326 20.73 8.22 9.90
C VAL A 326 19.46 7.62 10.51
N ALA A 327 19.60 6.51 11.21
CA ALA A 327 18.61 5.97 12.12
C ALA A 327 19.05 6.24 13.55
N ARG A 328 18.15 6.85 14.34
CA ARG A 328 18.40 7.19 15.74
C ARG A 328 17.40 6.46 16.63
N ARG A 329 17.91 5.81 17.68
CA ARG A 329 17.14 5.10 18.69
C ARG A 329 17.83 5.24 20.05
N ASP A 330 17.10 5.71 21.06
CA ASP A 330 17.59 5.84 22.44
C ASP A 330 18.94 6.60 22.61
N GLY A 331 19.17 7.60 21.77
CA GLY A 331 20.40 8.39 21.77
C GLY A 331 21.53 7.82 20.92
N GLU A 332 21.45 6.58 20.48
CA GLU A 332 22.41 5.94 19.57
C GLU A 332 22.07 6.19 18.10
N GLU A 333 23.09 6.14 17.23
CA GLU A 333 22.91 6.40 15.80
C GLU A 333 23.54 5.29 14.94
N LEU A 334 22.81 4.89 13.90
CA LEU A 334 23.31 4.10 12.80
C LEU A 334 23.29 4.96 11.53
N ARG A 335 24.44 5.19 10.93
CA ARG A 335 24.59 5.86 9.64
C ARG A 335 24.70 4.82 8.53
N PHE A 336 24.03 5.04 7.42
CA PHE A 336 24.06 4.09 6.32
C PHE A 336 23.86 4.76 4.96
N ALA A 337 24.47 4.17 3.94
CA ALA A 337 24.31 4.56 2.55
C ALA A 337 24.50 3.33 1.65
N PRO A 338 23.90 3.29 0.45
CA PRO A 338 24.16 2.24 -0.52
C PRO A 338 25.64 2.17 -0.91
N ALA A 339 26.15 0.95 -1.09
CA ALA A 339 27.44 0.66 -1.69
C ALA A 339 27.25 -0.25 -2.92
N GLU A 340 28.32 -0.60 -3.64
CA GLU A 340 28.19 -1.34 -4.92
C GLU A 340 27.44 -2.67 -4.84
N ARG A 341 27.51 -3.38 -3.71
CA ARG A 341 26.86 -4.70 -3.52
C ARG A 341 26.12 -4.85 -2.19
N ASP A 342 26.22 -3.86 -1.31
CA ASP A 342 25.72 -3.95 0.06
C ASP A 342 25.50 -2.54 0.64
N TRP A 343 25.37 -2.42 1.95
CA TRP A 343 25.27 -1.16 2.68
C TRP A 343 26.59 -0.80 3.36
N ARG A 344 27.02 0.45 3.20
CA ARG A 344 28.04 1.02 4.07
C ARG A 344 27.36 1.52 5.33
N THR A 345 27.75 0.98 6.47
CA THR A 345 27.19 1.31 7.78
C THR A 345 28.25 1.81 8.74
N SER A 346 27.87 2.69 9.67
CA SER A 346 28.68 3.14 10.81
C SER A 346 27.78 3.32 12.03
N GLY A 347 28.09 2.68 13.12
CA GLY A 347 27.27 2.54 14.33
C GLY A 347 26.80 1.10 14.53
N ASP A 348 25.82 0.90 15.44
CA ASP A 348 25.31 -0.44 15.73
C ASP A 348 24.21 -0.84 14.73
N PRO A 349 24.40 -1.87 13.90
CA PRO A 349 23.36 -2.35 12.98
C PRO A 349 22.08 -2.83 13.67
N ALA A 350 22.14 -3.23 14.95
CA ALA A 350 20.98 -3.68 15.72
C ALA A 350 19.94 -2.57 15.97
N LEU A 351 20.27 -1.29 15.64
CA LEU A 351 19.30 -0.20 15.68
C LEU A 351 18.24 -0.31 14.58
N LEU A 352 18.51 -1.05 13.50
CA LEU A 352 17.60 -1.33 12.39
C LEU A 352 17.63 -2.83 12.05
N ASP A 353 17.15 -3.65 12.97
CA ASP A 353 17.09 -5.12 12.83
C ASP A 353 15.78 -5.63 12.20
N GLN A 354 14.86 -4.73 11.85
CA GLN A 354 13.59 -5.06 11.21
C GLN A 354 13.79 -5.53 9.74
N PRO A 355 12.80 -6.24 9.17
CA PRO A 355 12.92 -6.81 7.82
C PRO A 355 13.29 -5.77 6.75
N ASP A 356 14.42 -5.97 6.05
CA ASP A 356 14.94 -5.10 4.98
C ASP A 356 15.02 -3.60 5.36
N ALA A 357 15.24 -3.28 6.64
CA ALA A 357 15.05 -1.95 7.18
C ALA A 357 15.94 -0.88 6.53
N LEU A 358 17.20 -1.19 6.23
CA LEU A 358 18.12 -0.23 5.59
C LEU A 358 17.58 0.22 4.22
N GLU A 359 17.15 -0.73 3.39
CA GLU A 359 16.63 -0.42 2.06
C GLU A 359 15.29 0.33 2.13
N ARG A 360 14.39 -0.13 2.98
CA ARG A 360 13.08 0.49 3.18
C ARG A 360 13.20 1.92 3.70
N ALA A 361 14.03 2.15 4.71
CA ALA A 361 14.30 3.46 5.29
C ALA A 361 14.99 4.40 4.29
N TRP A 362 15.96 3.90 3.53
CA TRP A 362 16.65 4.67 2.51
C TRP A 362 15.68 5.23 1.45
N HIS A 363 14.85 4.38 0.88
CA HIS A 363 13.90 4.78 -0.16
C HIS A 363 12.77 5.69 0.39
N ALA A 364 12.34 5.47 1.63
CA ALA A 364 11.40 6.38 2.28
C ALA A 364 11.99 7.79 2.45
N LEU A 365 13.23 7.89 2.96
CA LEU A 365 13.95 9.16 3.14
C LEU A 365 14.33 9.83 1.82
N ALA A 366 14.49 9.06 0.75
CA ALA A 366 14.82 9.59 -0.58
C ALA A 366 13.58 10.12 -1.33
N ASN A 367 12.38 9.91 -0.82
CA ASN A 367 11.15 10.43 -1.40
C ASN A 367 11.13 11.97 -1.31
N PRO A 368 10.98 12.70 -2.45
CA PRO A 368 11.01 14.16 -2.46
C PRO A 368 9.86 14.82 -1.68
N ASN A 369 8.80 14.07 -1.38
CA ASN A 369 7.64 14.51 -0.61
C ASN A 369 7.73 14.11 0.88
N ALA A 370 8.73 13.34 1.29
CA ALA A 370 8.92 12.98 2.69
C ALA A 370 9.25 14.18 3.58
N GLY A 371 8.96 14.08 4.87
CA GLY A 371 9.45 15.00 5.88
C GLY A 371 10.97 14.90 6.05
N GLU A 372 11.56 15.89 6.69
CA GLU A 372 12.98 15.86 7.08
C GLU A 372 13.25 14.76 8.09
N LEU A 373 12.23 14.42 8.91
CA LEU A 373 12.26 13.22 9.75
C LEU A 373 11.11 12.30 9.37
N ILE A 374 11.37 10.98 9.45
CA ILE A 374 10.34 9.94 9.44
C ILE A 374 10.44 9.19 10.77
N VAL A 375 9.31 9.02 11.44
CA VAL A 375 9.23 8.42 12.78
C VAL A 375 8.47 7.11 12.72
N SER A 376 9.08 6.05 13.23
CA SER A 376 8.48 4.74 13.48
C SER A 376 8.30 4.58 15.00
N PRO A 377 7.08 4.46 15.52
CA PRO A 377 6.83 4.24 16.94
C PRO A 377 7.13 2.79 17.34
N PRO A 378 7.28 2.51 18.65
CA PRO A 378 7.46 1.15 19.14
C PRO A 378 6.21 0.28 18.94
N ALA A 379 6.37 -1.04 19.06
CA ALA A 379 5.28 -1.99 19.01
C ALA A 379 4.14 -1.60 19.96
N GLY A 380 2.88 -1.79 19.54
CA GLY A 380 1.69 -1.44 20.32
C GLY A 380 1.38 0.05 20.43
N VAL A 381 2.23 0.94 19.87
CA VAL A 381 2.00 2.40 19.86
C VAL A 381 1.55 2.87 18.49
N GLU A 382 0.48 3.65 18.46
CA GLU A 382 -0.02 4.37 17.29
C GLU A 382 0.14 5.88 17.46
N LEU A 383 0.42 6.58 16.39
CA LEU A 383 0.49 8.04 16.35
C LEU A 383 -0.89 8.62 16.00
N THR A 384 -1.34 9.59 16.79
CA THR A 384 -2.63 10.24 16.52
C THR A 384 -2.60 11.02 15.21
N ASP A 385 -3.72 10.97 14.46
CA ASP A 385 -3.89 11.70 13.21
C ASP A 385 -4.10 13.22 13.41
N LEU A 386 -4.28 13.96 12.32
CA LEU A 386 -4.54 15.42 12.31
C LEU A 386 -5.71 15.87 13.20
N ALA A 387 -6.59 14.97 13.60
CA ALA A 387 -7.74 15.24 14.45
C ALA A 387 -7.63 14.58 15.83
N GLY A 388 -6.46 14.06 16.18
CA GLY A 388 -6.20 13.38 17.44
C GLY A 388 -6.88 12.01 17.55
N ARG A 389 -7.14 11.32 16.44
CA ARG A 389 -7.78 10.01 16.41
C ARG A 389 -6.73 8.90 16.31
N SER A 390 -7.10 7.73 16.79
CA SER A 390 -6.32 6.49 16.76
C SER A 390 -7.24 5.28 16.79
N HIS A 391 -6.68 4.09 16.52
CA HIS A 391 -7.36 2.79 16.55
C HIS A 391 -7.09 2.05 17.88
N LEU A 392 -7.07 2.77 19.00
CA LEU A 392 -6.79 2.20 20.32
C LEU A 392 -7.69 0.99 20.61
N GLY A 393 -7.07 -0.16 20.91
CA GLY A 393 -7.76 -1.44 21.11
C GLY A 393 -8.02 -2.22 19.83
N GLY A 394 -7.75 -1.65 18.66
CA GLY A 394 -7.78 -2.29 17.34
C GLY A 394 -6.41 -2.53 16.76
N GLY A 395 -6.32 -2.81 15.48
CA GLY A 395 -5.06 -2.96 14.71
C GLY A 395 -4.63 -1.66 14.04
N SER A 396 -3.33 -1.51 13.83
CA SER A 396 -2.76 -0.42 13.05
C SER A 396 -1.45 -0.85 12.40
N HIS A 397 -0.95 -0.06 11.45
CA HIS A 397 0.20 -0.39 10.63
C HIS A 397 0.97 0.87 10.23
N GLY A 398 2.09 0.74 9.55
CA GLY A 398 2.86 1.89 9.05
C GLY A 398 4.31 1.92 9.49
N SER A 399 4.66 1.22 10.57
CA SER A 399 5.99 1.22 11.17
C SER A 399 7.00 0.33 10.43
N LEU A 400 8.23 0.32 10.94
CA LEU A 400 9.28 -0.61 10.51
C LEU A 400 9.11 -2.02 11.10
N ASP A 401 8.31 -2.19 12.16
CA ASP A 401 8.13 -3.46 12.85
C ASP A 401 7.79 -4.62 11.91
N ALA A 402 8.23 -5.83 12.27
CA ALA A 402 7.92 -7.03 11.51
C ALA A 402 6.41 -7.27 11.37
N GLY A 403 5.62 -6.98 12.41
CA GLY A 403 4.16 -7.10 12.40
C GLY A 403 3.48 -6.26 11.32
N ASP A 404 4.01 -5.06 11.04
CA ASP A 404 3.50 -4.16 9.99
C ASP A 404 4.13 -4.44 8.62
N SER A 405 5.31 -5.06 8.61
CA SER A 405 6.19 -5.15 7.45
C SER A 405 6.12 -6.47 6.73
N GLU A 406 5.91 -7.58 7.45
CA GLU A 406 5.81 -8.91 6.86
C GLU A 406 4.42 -9.12 6.24
N VAL A 407 4.40 -9.73 5.07
CA VAL A 407 3.19 -10.01 4.29
C VAL A 407 3.19 -11.46 3.81
N PRO A 408 2.04 -12.13 3.71
CA PRO A 408 1.94 -13.41 3.01
C PRO A 408 2.22 -13.21 1.52
N MET A 409 2.89 -14.17 0.91
CA MET A 409 3.21 -14.16 -0.51
C MET A 409 3.05 -15.57 -1.07
N LEU A 410 1.97 -15.81 -1.79
CA LEU A 410 1.61 -17.10 -2.39
C LEU A 410 1.56 -16.94 -3.92
N THR A 411 2.14 -17.88 -4.66
CA THR A 411 2.05 -17.93 -6.12
C THR A 411 1.55 -19.29 -6.61
N VAL A 412 0.63 -19.31 -7.56
CA VAL A 412 0.07 -20.52 -8.19
C VAL A 412 0.21 -20.39 -9.70
N GLY A 413 0.71 -21.43 -10.37
CA GLY A 413 0.87 -21.44 -11.82
C GLY A 413 1.94 -20.47 -12.36
N ILE A 414 2.85 -19.99 -11.53
CA ILE A 414 3.93 -19.08 -11.90
C ILE A 414 5.26 -19.82 -11.84
N HIS A 415 6.03 -19.77 -12.92
CA HIS A 415 7.34 -20.47 -13.03
C HIS A 415 8.55 -19.56 -12.68
N ALA A 416 8.32 -18.33 -12.23
CA ALA A 416 9.37 -17.43 -11.75
C ALA A 416 9.67 -17.66 -10.25
N PRO A 417 10.85 -17.23 -9.75
CA PRO A 417 11.12 -17.25 -8.32
C PRO A 417 10.06 -16.47 -7.53
N LEU A 418 9.71 -16.97 -6.33
CA LEU A 418 8.79 -16.31 -5.42
C LEU A 418 9.27 -14.88 -5.11
N PRO A 419 8.40 -13.87 -5.25
CA PRO A 419 8.74 -12.50 -4.90
C PRO A 419 9.11 -12.41 -3.40
N ARG A 420 10.06 -11.55 -3.10
CA ARG A 420 10.53 -11.32 -1.72
C ARG A 420 9.89 -10.09 -1.11
N ARG A 421 9.54 -9.13 -1.95
CA ARG A 421 9.01 -7.83 -1.59
C ARG A 421 7.79 -7.50 -2.45
N ILE A 422 6.94 -6.63 -1.97
CA ILE A 422 5.77 -6.19 -2.75
C ILE A 422 6.17 -5.41 -4.02
N VAL A 423 7.33 -4.78 -4.06
CA VAL A 423 7.87 -4.12 -5.28
C VAL A 423 8.24 -5.12 -6.38
N ASP A 424 8.45 -6.40 -6.05
CA ASP A 424 8.77 -7.45 -7.02
C ASP A 424 7.54 -7.91 -7.83
N LEU A 425 6.32 -7.54 -7.40
CA LEU A 425 5.06 -8.04 -7.98
C LEU A 425 4.82 -7.53 -9.40
N LYS A 426 5.15 -6.27 -9.70
CA LYS A 426 5.06 -5.77 -11.08
C LYS A 426 6.10 -6.44 -11.99
N PRO A 427 7.41 -6.52 -11.65
CA PRO A 427 8.37 -7.30 -12.42
C PRO A 427 7.93 -8.74 -12.67
N LEU A 428 7.36 -9.41 -11.66
CA LEU A 428 6.80 -10.76 -11.80
C LEU A 428 5.67 -10.80 -12.84
N ALA A 429 4.72 -9.87 -12.76
CA ALA A 429 3.60 -9.79 -13.70
C ALA A 429 4.09 -9.54 -15.14
N LEU A 430 5.04 -8.63 -15.34
CA LEU A 430 5.62 -8.37 -16.65
C LEU A 430 6.34 -9.59 -17.20
N ALA A 431 7.15 -10.26 -16.38
CA ALA A 431 7.87 -11.48 -16.76
C ALA A 431 6.91 -12.63 -17.13
N HIS A 432 5.76 -12.77 -16.41
CA HIS A 432 4.73 -13.75 -16.71
C HIS A 432 4.18 -13.61 -18.13
N PHE A 433 4.02 -12.38 -18.62
CA PHE A 433 3.56 -12.10 -19.99
C PHE A 433 4.69 -11.96 -21.01
N GLY A 434 5.96 -12.15 -20.62
CA GLY A 434 7.10 -11.98 -21.51
C GLY A 434 7.37 -10.51 -21.87
N VAL A 435 6.85 -9.58 -21.08
CA VAL A 435 7.08 -8.14 -21.26
C VAL A 435 8.41 -7.78 -20.59
N HIS A 436 9.41 -7.46 -21.38
CA HIS A 436 10.71 -7.00 -20.90
C HIS A 436 10.75 -5.46 -20.88
N LYS A 437 11.48 -4.88 -19.91
CA LYS A 437 11.82 -3.45 -19.99
C LYS A 437 12.45 -3.21 -21.36
N ARG A 438 11.86 -2.36 -22.20
CA ARG A 438 12.59 -1.79 -23.34
C ARG A 438 13.66 -0.90 -22.72
N ASP A 439 14.93 -1.28 -22.92
CA ASP A 439 16.03 -0.39 -22.59
C ASP A 439 15.83 0.92 -23.36
N ALA A 440 16.09 2.06 -22.68
CA ALA A 440 15.93 3.39 -23.28
C ALA A 440 16.81 3.63 -24.53
N ALA A 441 17.58 2.63 -24.95
CA ALA A 441 18.43 2.63 -26.13
C ALA A 441 17.67 2.29 -27.45
N ASP A 442 16.47 1.71 -27.39
CA ASP A 442 15.69 1.31 -28.60
C ASP A 442 14.66 2.37 -29.02
N ALA A 443 14.65 3.54 -28.39
CA ALA A 443 13.72 4.65 -28.66
C ALA A 443 14.40 5.88 -29.32
N ALA A 444 15.58 5.68 -29.97
CA ALA A 444 16.31 6.74 -30.68
C ALA A 444 16.21 6.57 -32.22
#